data_5da51bacc4a48e1db71b9a52d31e57e9
#
_entry.id   5da51bacc4a48e1db71b9a52d31e57e9
#
_cell.length_a   1.000
_cell.length_b   1.000
_cell.length_c   1.000
_cell.angle_alpha   90.00
_cell.angle_beta   90.00
_cell.angle_gamma   90.00
#
_symmetry.space_group_name_H-M   'P 1'
#
loop_
_entity.id
_entity.type
_entity.pdbx_description
1 polymer ?
#
loop_
_entity_poly.entity_id
_entity_poly.type
_entity_poly.pdbx_seq_one_letter_code
_entity_poly.pdbx_strand_id
1 'polypeptide(L)'
;MIFPSNRVRIMVATKPVDFRKGHDGLAALVKNELHKDPFTGTVFVFRSRKADRLKLIYWDGSGIVLAYKRLEEHTFTWPGIRDGLMTLTHAQFEALFAGLDWRRVHAVKTRTPETIE
;
A
#
# COMPACT_ATOMS: atom_id res chain seq x y z
N MET A 1 -10.89 -5.54 -7.36
CA MET A 1 -9.63 -6.20 -7.06
C MET A 1 -9.79 -7.07 -5.83
N ILE A 2 -9.31 -8.29 -5.89
CA ILE A 2 -9.35 -9.18 -4.73
C ILE A 2 -8.07 -8.94 -3.94
N PHE A 3 -8.23 -8.44 -2.73
CA PHE A 3 -7.10 -8.24 -1.86
C PHE A 3 -6.70 -9.52 -1.16
N PRO A 4 -5.41 -9.68 -0.83
CA PRO A 4 -5.01 -10.70 0.10
C PRO A 4 -5.77 -10.55 1.42
N SER A 5 -5.68 -11.58 2.23
CA SER A 5 -6.31 -11.61 3.55
C SER A 5 -6.01 -10.34 4.36
N ASN A 6 -6.93 -9.92 5.23
CA ASN A 6 -6.73 -8.77 6.11
C ASN A 6 -5.60 -8.98 7.14
N ARG A 7 -4.97 -10.15 7.14
CA ARG A 7 -3.76 -10.40 7.93
C ARG A 7 -2.50 -9.93 7.23
N VAL A 8 -2.62 -9.59 5.96
CA VAL A 8 -1.46 -9.18 5.16
C VAL A 8 -1.08 -7.76 5.55
N ARG A 9 0.22 -7.55 5.70
CA ARG A 9 0.76 -6.22 5.98
C ARG A 9 0.72 -5.38 4.70
N ILE A 10 0.37 -4.11 4.84
CA ILE A 10 0.36 -3.16 3.74
C ILE A 10 1.34 -2.05 4.07
N MET A 11 2.33 -1.87 3.23
CA MET A 11 3.36 -0.84 3.42
C MET A 11 3.36 0.10 2.22
N VAL A 12 3.35 1.39 2.49
CA VAL A 12 3.29 2.43 1.46
C VAL A 12 4.65 3.12 1.39
N ALA A 13 5.24 3.13 0.19
CA ALA A 13 6.47 3.87 -0.05
C ALA A 13 6.14 5.37 -0.07
N THR A 14 6.81 6.16 0.77
CA THR A 14 6.45 7.56 0.94
C THR A 14 6.98 8.45 -0.19
N LYS A 15 8.09 8.06 -0.82
CA LYS A 15 8.68 8.80 -1.94
C LYS A 15 8.07 8.33 -3.26
N PRO A 16 7.93 9.22 -4.25
CA PRO A 16 7.49 8.79 -5.56
C PRO A 16 8.51 7.86 -6.22
N VAL A 17 8.05 7.01 -7.12
CA VAL A 17 8.90 6.10 -7.87
C VAL A 17 8.71 6.32 -9.36
N ASP A 18 9.66 5.84 -10.15
CA ASP A 18 9.57 5.86 -11.61
C ASP A 18 8.53 4.83 -12.05
N PHE A 19 7.43 5.30 -12.63
CA PHE A 19 6.31 4.44 -13.02
C PHE A 19 6.54 3.65 -14.31
N ARG A 20 7.73 3.76 -14.90
CA ARG A 20 8.14 2.83 -15.94
C ARG A 20 8.53 1.46 -15.37
N LYS A 21 8.80 1.40 -14.06
CA LYS A 21 9.12 0.14 -13.38
C LYS A 21 7.91 -0.78 -13.35
N GLY A 22 8.13 -2.03 -13.73
CA GLY A 22 7.13 -3.08 -13.63
C GLY A 22 7.44 -4.02 -12.48
N HIS A 23 7.07 -5.29 -12.64
CA HIS A 23 7.22 -6.31 -11.60
C HIS A 23 8.65 -6.38 -11.03
N ASP A 24 9.63 -6.55 -11.90
CA ASP A 24 11.01 -6.74 -11.48
C ASP A 24 11.62 -5.46 -10.92
N GLY A 25 11.34 -4.33 -11.58
CA GLY A 25 11.86 -3.03 -11.13
C GLY A 25 11.34 -2.64 -9.76
N LEU A 26 10.05 -2.86 -9.50
CA LEU A 26 9.47 -2.54 -8.19
C LEU A 26 9.93 -3.53 -7.12
N ALA A 27 10.03 -4.82 -7.45
CA ALA A 27 10.57 -5.80 -6.50
C ALA A 27 12.02 -5.48 -6.14
N ALA A 28 12.83 -5.09 -7.12
CA ALA A 28 14.21 -4.68 -6.88
C ALA A 28 14.27 -3.42 -6.00
N LEU A 29 13.36 -2.47 -6.20
CA LEU A 29 13.29 -1.27 -5.38
C LEU A 29 12.98 -1.63 -3.92
N VAL A 30 12.02 -2.52 -3.70
CA VAL A 30 11.68 -2.97 -2.34
C VAL A 30 12.91 -3.58 -1.67
N LYS A 31 13.63 -4.41 -2.38
CA LYS A 31 14.80 -5.09 -1.82
C LYS A 31 15.98 -4.14 -1.59
N ASN A 32 16.32 -3.34 -2.59
CA ASN A 32 17.55 -2.57 -2.59
C ASN A 32 17.41 -1.19 -1.94
N GLU A 33 16.25 -0.55 -2.04
CA GLU A 33 16.06 0.80 -1.50
C GLU A 33 15.24 0.81 -0.22
N LEU A 34 14.25 -0.06 -0.11
CA LEU A 34 13.41 -0.12 1.08
C LEU A 34 13.88 -1.18 2.08
N HIS A 35 14.85 -2.00 1.69
CA HIS A 35 15.45 -3.04 2.54
C HIS A 35 14.42 -4.01 3.11
N LYS A 36 13.47 -4.42 2.27
CA LYS A 36 12.44 -5.39 2.61
C LYS A 36 12.48 -6.56 1.63
N ASP A 37 11.85 -7.64 2.01
CA ASP A 37 11.71 -8.81 1.14
C ASP A 37 10.37 -8.70 0.37
N PRO A 38 10.41 -8.61 -0.97
CA PRO A 38 9.17 -8.51 -1.75
C PRO A 38 8.39 -9.82 -1.83
N PHE A 39 8.91 -10.92 -1.33
CA PHE A 39 8.31 -12.25 -1.48
C PHE A 39 7.62 -12.76 -0.21
N THR A 40 7.29 -11.90 0.72
CA THR A 40 6.66 -12.30 1.99
C THR A 40 5.14 -12.28 1.97
N GLY A 41 4.54 -11.77 0.89
CA GLY A 41 3.10 -11.53 0.84
C GLY A 41 2.71 -10.13 1.27
N THR A 42 3.63 -9.35 1.84
CA THR A 42 3.38 -7.94 2.14
C THR A 42 3.03 -7.19 0.86
N VAL A 43 2.00 -6.36 0.93
CA VAL A 43 1.60 -5.48 -0.18
C VAL A 43 2.44 -4.20 -0.10
N PHE A 44 3.17 -3.90 -1.16
CA PHE A 44 3.95 -2.66 -1.27
C PHE A 44 3.28 -1.73 -2.25
N VAL A 45 3.04 -0.50 -1.83
CA VAL A 45 2.24 0.48 -2.59
C VAL A 45 3.12 1.67 -2.95
N PHE A 46 3.04 2.10 -4.19
CA PHE A 46 3.88 3.16 -4.76
C PHE A 46 3.04 4.22 -5.45
N ARG A 47 3.53 5.44 -5.46
CA ARG A 47 2.89 6.53 -6.19
C ARG A 47 3.77 7.09 -7.28
N SER A 48 3.11 7.62 -8.31
CA SER A 48 3.76 8.46 -9.31
C SER A 48 4.12 9.82 -8.71
N ARG A 49 4.94 10.57 -9.43
CA ARG A 49 5.37 11.91 -8.97
C ARG A 49 4.18 12.83 -8.66
N LYS A 50 3.16 12.82 -9.51
CA LYS A 50 1.97 13.65 -9.31
C LYS A 50 0.93 13.07 -8.36
N ALA A 51 1.16 11.85 -7.90
CA ALA A 51 0.24 11.12 -7.02
C ALA A 51 -1.16 10.90 -7.61
N ASP A 52 -1.29 10.92 -8.94
CA ASP A 52 -2.53 10.56 -9.62
C ASP A 52 -2.55 9.10 -10.04
N ARG A 53 -1.44 8.38 -9.87
CA ARG A 53 -1.28 6.97 -10.23
C ARG A 53 -0.69 6.21 -9.07
N LEU A 54 -1.18 5.00 -8.90
CA LEU A 54 -0.76 4.12 -7.83
C LEU A 54 -0.47 2.75 -8.42
N LYS A 55 0.64 2.17 -8.03
CA LYS A 55 0.94 0.77 -8.30
C LYS A 55 1.13 0.05 -6.99
N LEU A 56 0.77 -1.24 -6.97
CA LEU A 56 1.12 -2.08 -5.84
C LEU A 56 1.61 -3.42 -6.34
N ILE A 57 2.47 -4.05 -5.55
CA ILE A 57 2.95 -5.40 -5.82
C ILE A 57 2.82 -6.24 -4.56
N TYR A 58 2.62 -7.53 -4.75
CA TYR A 58 2.70 -8.51 -3.67
C TYR A 58 2.92 -9.91 -4.24
N TRP A 59 3.55 -10.73 -3.43
CA TRP A 59 3.75 -12.16 -3.73
C TRP A 59 2.52 -12.93 -3.27
N ASP A 60 1.92 -13.70 -4.18
CA ASP A 60 0.68 -14.44 -3.88
C ASP A 60 0.91 -15.93 -3.59
N GLY A 61 2.18 -16.33 -3.53
CA GLY A 61 2.57 -17.72 -3.35
C GLY A 61 3.09 -18.38 -4.63
N SER A 62 2.75 -17.82 -5.79
CA SER A 62 3.20 -18.37 -7.08
C SER A 62 3.82 -17.33 -7.99
N GLY A 63 3.63 -16.05 -7.71
CA GLY A 63 4.15 -14.99 -8.54
C GLY A 63 3.97 -13.62 -7.91
N ILE A 64 4.55 -12.62 -8.55
CA ILE A 64 4.36 -11.22 -8.18
C ILE A 64 3.14 -10.71 -8.92
N VAL A 65 2.15 -10.25 -8.16
CA VAL A 65 0.97 -9.56 -8.70
C VAL A 65 1.26 -8.08 -8.72
N LEU A 66 0.92 -7.41 -9.81
CA LEU A 66 1.03 -5.97 -9.93
C LEU A 66 -0.34 -5.40 -10.28
N ALA A 67 -0.80 -4.44 -9.51
CA ALA A 67 -2.01 -3.69 -9.82
C ALA A 67 -1.65 -2.23 -10.07
N TYR A 68 -2.35 -1.61 -11.00
CA TYR A 68 -2.09 -0.25 -11.44
C TYR A 68 -3.43 0.49 -11.49
N LYS A 69 -3.51 1.61 -10.80
CA LYS A 69 -4.71 2.45 -10.81
C LYS A 69 -4.34 3.89 -11.10
N ARG A 70 -5.09 4.52 -11.98
CA ARG A 70 -5.01 5.96 -12.25
C ARG A 70 -6.32 6.60 -11.84
N LEU A 71 -6.25 7.65 -11.02
CA LEU A 71 -7.43 8.46 -10.72
C LEU A 71 -7.71 9.34 -11.93
N GLU A 72 -8.96 9.38 -12.35
CA GLU A 72 -9.36 10.23 -13.48
C GLU A 72 -9.47 11.70 -13.05
N GLU A 73 -9.77 11.93 -11.77
CA GLU A 73 -9.81 13.27 -11.19
C GLU A 73 -9.10 13.23 -9.85
N HIS A 74 -8.49 14.34 -9.47
CA HIS A 74 -7.80 14.49 -8.18
C HIS A 74 -6.54 13.64 -8.07
N THR A 75 -5.96 13.64 -6.89
CA THR A 75 -4.76 12.88 -6.57
C THR A 75 -5.03 12.04 -5.32
N PHE A 76 -4.24 10.98 -5.18
CA PHE A 76 -4.25 10.20 -3.95
C PHE A 76 -3.71 11.03 -2.80
N THR A 77 -4.32 10.91 -1.62
CA THR A 77 -3.77 11.50 -0.40
C THR A 77 -2.63 10.62 0.08
N TRP A 78 -1.39 11.10 -0.03
CA TRP A 78 -0.23 10.26 0.24
C TRP A 78 0.41 10.60 1.57
N PRO A 79 0.98 9.61 2.29
CA PRO A 79 1.75 9.90 3.51
C PRO A 79 2.91 10.84 3.23
N GLY A 80 3.23 11.69 4.20
CA GLY A 80 4.37 12.58 4.09
C GLY A 80 5.70 11.83 3.96
N ILE A 81 6.69 12.49 3.35
CA ILE A 81 8.01 11.89 3.15
C ILE A 81 8.79 11.99 4.45
N ARG A 82 8.83 10.90 5.23
CA ARG A 82 9.63 10.84 6.45
C ARG A 82 10.56 9.63 6.47
N ASP A 83 9.98 8.43 6.51
CA ASP A 83 10.73 7.22 6.81
C ASP A 83 10.88 6.26 5.62
N GLY A 84 10.50 6.65 4.43
CA GLY A 84 10.57 5.78 3.26
C GLY A 84 9.43 4.78 3.16
N LEU A 85 8.96 4.23 4.26
CA LEU A 85 7.83 3.29 4.31
C LEU A 85 6.90 3.64 5.46
N MET A 86 5.60 3.45 5.24
CA MET A 86 4.59 3.60 6.27
C MET A 86 3.62 2.42 6.20
N THR A 87 3.31 1.82 7.34
CA THR A 87 2.33 0.73 7.41
C THR A 87 0.94 1.31 7.53
N LEU A 88 0.01 0.82 6.71
CA LEU A 88 -1.40 1.19 6.79
C LEU A 88 -2.23 -0.01 7.24
N THR A 89 -3.34 0.28 7.92
CA THR A 89 -4.36 -0.74 8.15
C THR A 89 -5.08 -1.04 6.83
N HIS A 90 -5.79 -2.15 6.77
CA HIS A 90 -6.61 -2.48 5.59
C HIS A 90 -7.62 -1.38 5.29
N ALA A 91 -8.33 -0.89 6.31
CA ALA A 91 -9.33 0.16 6.13
C ALA A 91 -8.70 1.45 5.60
N GLN A 92 -7.54 1.82 6.13
CA GLN A 92 -6.80 3.00 5.64
C GLN A 92 -6.38 2.82 4.19
N PHE A 93 -5.89 1.65 3.85
CA PHE A 93 -5.46 1.38 2.48
C PHE A 93 -6.64 1.39 1.51
N GLU A 94 -7.78 0.82 1.90
CA GLU A 94 -8.97 0.88 1.04
C GLU A 94 -9.38 2.32 0.76
N ALA A 95 -9.34 3.18 1.76
CA ALA A 95 -9.62 4.60 1.58
C ALA A 95 -8.59 5.27 0.65
N LEU A 96 -7.30 5.00 0.87
CA LEU A 96 -6.25 5.50 -0.01
C LEU A 96 -6.49 5.08 -1.45
N PHE A 97 -6.74 3.80 -1.66
CA PHE A 97 -6.92 3.23 -2.99
C PHE A 97 -8.16 3.79 -3.69
N ALA A 98 -9.18 4.12 -2.92
CA ALA A 98 -10.41 4.74 -3.46
C ALA A 98 -10.25 6.24 -3.76
N GLY A 99 -9.10 6.83 -3.44
CA GLY A 99 -8.88 8.26 -3.63
C GLY A 99 -9.45 9.13 -2.51
N LEU A 100 -9.74 8.53 -1.36
CA LEU A 100 -10.29 9.23 -0.20
C LEU A 100 -9.18 9.62 0.77
N ASP A 101 -9.52 10.47 1.74
CA ASP A 101 -8.56 10.86 2.78
C ASP A 101 -8.49 9.77 3.85
N TRP A 102 -7.51 8.88 3.71
CA TRP A 102 -7.31 7.75 4.62
C TRP A 102 -6.90 8.19 6.03
N ARG A 103 -6.41 9.42 6.20
CA ARG A 103 -5.98 9.93 7.51
C ARG A 103 -7.13 10.05 8.49
N ARG A 104 -8.36 10.12 8.00
CA ARG A 104 -9.58 10.17 8.81
C ARG A 104 -10.09 8.80 9.21
N VAL A 105 -9.50 7.75 8.68
CA VAL A 105 -9.89 6.38 8.98
C VAL A 105 -9.10 5.87 10.17
N HIS A 106 -9.79 5.51 11.22
CA HIS A 106 -9.18 4.98 12.43
C HIS A 106 -9.50 3.50 12.56
N ALA A 107 -8.51 2.74 13.06
CA ALA A 107 -8.74 1.34 13.36
C ALA A 107 -9.75 1.23 14.50
N VAL A 108 -10.77 0.40 14.32
CA VAL A 108 -11.74 0.13 15.36
C VAL A 108 -11.07 -0.76 16.39
N LYS A 109 -11.01 -0.29 17.64
CA LYS A 109 -10.55 -1.14 18.73
C LYS A 109 -11.65 -2.14 19.07
N THR A 110 -11.32 -3.40 18.88
CA THR A 110 -12.23 -4.47 19.27
C THR A 110 -12.15 -4.63 20.79
N ARG A 111 -13.29 -4.49 21.46
CA ARG A 111 -13.35 -4.74 22.87
C ARG A 111 -13.48 -6.24 23.12
N THR A 112 -12.91 -6.70 24.22
CA THR A 112 -13.10 -8.08 24.62
C THR A 112 -14.54 -8.28 25.10
N PRO A 113 -15.10 -9.48 24.91
CA PRO A 113 -16.51 -9.72 25.25
C PRO A 113 -16.89 -9.38 26.67
N GLU A 114 -16.01 -9.58 27.64
CA GLU A 114 -16.31 -9.30 29.05
C GLU A 114 -16.50 -7.82 29.34
N THR A 115 -16.17 -6.93 28.43
CA THR A 115 -16.36 -5.49 28.61
C THR A 115 -17.69 -4.99 28.05
N ILE A 116 -18.51 -5.89 27.53
CA ILE A 116 -19.75 -5.52 26.86
C ILE A 116 -20.92 -5.38 27.80
N GLU A 117 -20.84 -5.96 28.97
CA GLU A 117 -21.93 -5.88 29.95
C GLU A 117 -22.36 -4.49 30.28
#